data_9bb4ef6081f9f85589aa3299c56e4dd0
#
_entry.id   9bb4ef6081f9f85589aa3299c56e4dd0
#
_cell.length_a   1.000
_cell.length_b   1.000
_cell.length_c   1.000
_cell.angle_alpha   90.00
_cell.angle_beta   90.00
_cell.angle_gamma   90.00
#
_symmetry.space_group_name_H-M   'P 1'
#
loop_
_entity.id
_entity.type
_entity.pdbx_description
1 polymer ?
#
loop_
_entity_poly.entity_id
_entity_poly.type
_entity_poly.pdbx_seq_one_letter_code
_entity_poly.pdbx_strand_id
1 'polypeptide(L)'
;KSPGWKFSEQEVRGIPTRIEIGPKDIEKNQAVIVRRDTREKIIVSLDEIETKLGEVLEQMQNDMLERAKKHLEEHTVEARNWDEFKAHIEKQDGFVKAMWCGETECEEAIKDETTATTRCMPFEQEHLSDVCVHCGKPAKKMVYFGKAY
;
A
#
# COMPACT_ATOMS: atom_id res chain seq x y z
N LYS A 1 -17.45 -3.02 31.62
CA LYS A 1 -17.56 -2.89 30.16
C LYS A 1 -17.60 -4.29 29.52
N SER A 2 -18.38 -4.46 28.45
CA SER A 2 -18.53 -5.76 27.78
C SER A 2 -17.22 -6.19 27.09
N PRO A 3 -17.01 -7.51 26.85
CA PRO A 3 -15.85 -7.99 26.10
C PRO A 3 -15.72 -7.32 24.72
N GLY A 4 -16.83 -7.18 24.00
CA GLY A 4 -16.83 -6.52 22.68
C GLY A 4 -16.35 -5.07 22.75
N TRP A 5 -16.72 -4.31 23.76
CA TRP A 5 -16.19 -2.95 23.95
C TRP A 5 -14.68 -2.96 24.17
N LYS A 6 -14.16 -3.89 24.97
CA LYS A 6 -12.72 -4.02 25.23
C LYS A 6 -11.95 -4.35 23.92
N PHE A 7 -12.51 -5.21 23.09
CA PHE A 7 -11.90 -5.57 21.80
C PHE A 7 -11.81 -4.36 20.88
N SER A 8 -12.93 -3.65 20.69
CA SER A 8 -12.96 -2.45 19.83
C SER A 8 -12.00 -1.36 20.32
N GLU A 9 -11.93 -1.13 21.62
CA GLU A 9 -10.99 -0.15 22.20
C GLU A 9 -9.52 -0.48 21.85
N GLN A 10 -9.12 -1.74 21.97
CA GLN A 10 -7.74 -2.14 21.67
C GLN A 10 -7.47 -2.16 20.15
N GLU A 11 -8.45 -2.49 19.34
CA GLU A 11 -8.34 -2.42 17.88
C GLU A 11 -8.14 -0.99 17.37
N VAL A 12 -8.86 -0.02 17.95
CA VAL A 12 -8.69 1.41 17.66
C VAL A 12 -7.29 1.90 18.05
N ARG A 13 -6.74 1.41 19.16
CA ARG A 13 -5.37 1.70 19.60
C ARG A 13 -4.29 1.07 18.73
N GLY A 14 -4.66 0.19 17.80
CA GLY A 14 -3.72 -0.44 16.88
C GLY A 14 -3.09 -1.74 17.39
N ILE A 15 -3.58 -2.32 18.47
CA ILE A 15 -3.08 -3.61 18.96
C ILE A 15 -3.28 -4.69 17.89
N PRO A 16 -2.23 -5.36 17.41
CA PRO A 16 -2.30 -6.24 16.24
C PRO A 16 -3.03 -7.56 16.50
N THR A 17 -2.91 -8.10 17.69
CA THR A 17 -3.51 -9.38 18.06
C THR A 17 -4.18 -9.27 19.42
N ARG A 18 -5.14 -10.15 19.71
CA ARG A 18 -5.66 -10.38 21.05
C ARG A 18 -5.68 -11.87 21.35
N ILE A 19 -5.56 -12.22 22.61
CA ILE A 19 -5.67 -13.58 23.10
C ILE A 19 -7.00 -13.70 23.86
N GLU A 20 -7.83 -14.63 23.43
CA GLU A 20 -9.09 -14.96 24.09
C GLU A 20 -8.92 -16.29 24.84
N ILE A 21 -9.25 -16.29 26.13
CA ILE A 21 -9.21 -17.49 27.00
C ILE A 21 -10.49 -17.52 27.84
N GLY A 22 -11.24 -18.59 27.70
CA GLY A 22 -12.43 -18.88 28.53
C GLY A 22 -12.29 -20.16 29.36
N PRO A 23 -13.24 -20.48 30.23
CA PRO A 23 -13.20 -21.70 31.01
C PRO A 23 -13.03 -22.98 30.19
N LYS A 24 -13.72 -23.06 29.05
CA LYS A 24 -13.62 -24.20 28.14
C LYS A 24 -12.26 -24.30 27.42
N ASP A 25 -11.57 -23.17 27.26
CA ASP A 25 -10.25 -23.17 26.68
C ASP A 25 -9.21 -23.67 27.66
N ILE A 26 -9.34 -23.27 28.94
CA ILE A 26 -8.50 -23.77 30.04
C ILE A 26 -8.63 -25.27 30.20
N GLU A 27 -9.87 -25.82 30.19
CA GLU A 27 -10.11 -27.27 30.27
C GLU A 27 -9.40 -28.04 29.14
N LYS A 28 -9.22 -27.43 27.98
CA LYS A 28 -8.58 -28.04 26.83
C LYS A 28 -7.09 -27.66 26.64
N ASN A 29 -6.50 -26.97 27.62
CA ASN A 29 -5.15 -26.42 27.55
C ASN A 29 -4.88 -25.60 26.26
N GLN A 30 -5.84 -24.74 25.88
CA GLN A 30 -5.76 -23.94 24.66
C GLN A 30 -6.10 -22.47 24.90
N ALA A 31 -5.76 -21.63 23.91
CA ALA A 31 -6.21 -20.25 23.78
C ALA A 31 -6.54 -19.96 22.32
N VAL A 32 -7.18 -18.81 22.05
CA VAL A 32 -7.46 -18.35 20.70
C VAL A 32 -6.72 -17.04 20.46
N ILE A 33 -5.79 -17.01 19.51
CA ILE A 33 -5.17 -15.80 19.00
C ILE A 33 -6.05 -15.26 17.89
N VAL A 34 -6.43 -13.98 17.96
CA VAL A 34 -7.23 -13.32 16.93
C VAL A 34 -6.42 -12.20 16.29
N ARG A 35 -6.27 -12.26 14.98
CA ARG A 35 -5.62 -11.23 14.16
C ARG A 35 -6.55 -10.03 13.98
N ARG A 36 -6.03 -8.81 14.12
CA ARG A 36 -6.81 -7.60 13.88
C ARG A 36 -7.09 -7.35 12.40
N ASP A 37 -6.12 -7.65 11.55
CA ASP A 37 -6.15 -7.31 10.11
C ASP A 37 -7.12 -8.17 9.30
N THR A 38 -7.20 -9.49 9.58
CA THR A 38 -8.03 -10.45 8.87
C THR A 38 -9.23 -10.95 9.66
N ARG A 39 -9.25 -10.73 10.98
CA ARG A 39 -10.20 -11.32 11.95
C ARG A 39 -10.08 -12.84 12.09
N GLU A 40 -9.04 -13.42 11.55
CA GLU A 40 -8.73 -14.84 11.67
C GLU A 40 -8.57 -15.23 13.13
N LYS A 41 -9.10 -16.41 13.49
CA LYS A 41 -9.03 -17.02 14.82
C LYS A 41 -8.16 -18.27 14.73
N ILE A 42 -7.07 -18.28 15.50
CA ILE A 42 -6.10 -19.36 15.53
C ILE A 42 -6.12 -20.00 16.90
N ILE A 43 -6.50 -21.27 16.97
CA ILE A 43 -6.50 -22.03 18.22
C ILE A 43 -5.07 -22.55 18.44
N VAL A 44 -4.53 -22.31 19.63
CA VAL A 44 -3.17 -22.68 20.01
C VAL A 44 -3.15 -23.35 21.38
N SER A 45 -2.18 -24.24 21.60
CA SER A 45 -1.90 -24.76 22.95
C SER A 45 -1.37 -23.64 23.85
N LEU A 46 -1.75 -23.64 25.14
CA LEU A 46 -1.17 -22.70 26.11
C LEU A 46 0.34 -22.85 26.23
N ASP A 47 0.87 -24.05 26.01
CA ASP A 47 2.32 -24.33 26.06
C ASP A 47 3.09 -23.73 24.90
N GLU A 48 2.42 -23.47 23.75
CA GLU A 48 3.03 -22.94 22.52
C GLU A 48 2.65 -21.50 22.23
N ILE A 49 1.89 -20.85 23.09
CA ILE A 49 1.26 -19.54 22.82
C ILE A 49 2.31 -18.45 22.49
N GLU A 50 3.44 -18.45 23.17
CA GLU A 50 4.51 -17.46 22.96
C GLU A 50 5.12 -17.61 21.56
N THR A 51 5.49 -18.84 21.18
CA THR A 51 6.05 -19.14 19.86
C THR A 51 5.05 -18.82 18.75
N LYS A 52 3.80 -19.27 18.91
CA LYS A 52 2.73 -19.01 17.93
C LYS A 52 2.37 -17.55 17.80
N LEU A 53 2.40 -16.79 18.87
CA LEU A 53 2.18 -15.36 18.83
C LEU A 53 3.26 -14.65 18.01
N GLY A 54 4.52 -15.03 18.19
CA GLY A 54 5.64 -14.52 17.37
C GLY A 54 5.47 -14.81 15.88
N GLU A 55 5.16 -16.06 15.53
CA GLU A 55 4.87 -16.47 14.14
C GLU A 55 3.71 -15.69 13.53
N VAL A 56 2.62 -15.50 14.28
CA VAL A 56 1.44 -14.74 13.80
C VAL A 56 1.78 -13.28 13.56
N LEU A 57 2.55 -12.64 14.43
CA LEU A 57 2.95 -11.24 14.25
C LEU A 57 3.85 -11.06 13.01
N GLU A 58 4.81 -11.96 12.79
CA GLU A 58 5.66 -11.96 11.61
C GLU A 58 4.85 -12.19 10.33
N GLN A 59 3.93 -13.17 10.34
CA GLN A 59 3.04 -13.43 9.22
C GLN A 59 2.14 -12.21 8.91
N MET A 60 1.60 -11.55 9.93
CA MET A 60 0.81 -10.32 9.73
C MET A 60 1.62 -9.23 9.03
N GLN A 61 2.88 -9.02 9.45
CA GLN A 61 3.76 -8.02 8.83
C GLN A 61 4.00 -8.34 7.37
N ASN A 62 4.29 -9.61 7.05
CA ASN A 62 4.52 -10.07 5.68
C ASN A 62 3.26 -9.94 4.81
N ASP A 63 2.10 -10.37 5.31
CA ASP A 63 0.83 -10.27 4.59
C ASP A 63 0.46 -8.80 4.30
N MET A 64 0.69 -7.90 5.26
CA MET A 64 0.44 -6.47 5.07
C MET A 64 1.38 -5.87 4.02
N LEU A 65 2.66 -6.24 4.04
CA LEU A 65 3.65 -5.79 3.06
C LEU A 65 3.28 -6.28 1.66
N GLU A 66 2.95 -7.56 1.51
CA GLU A 66 2.56 -8.13 0.21
C GLU A 66 1.30 -7.47 -0.35
N ARG A 67 0.30 -7.23 0.49
CA ARG A 67 -0.91 -6.49 0.07
C ARG A 67 -0.58 -5.06 -0.38
N ALA A 68 0.31 -4.37 0.32
CA ALA A 68 0.73 -3.01 -0.03
C ALA A 68 1.50 -2.98 -1.35
N LYS A 69 2.44 -3.91 -1.55
CA LYS A 69 3.17 -4.07 -2.82
C LYS A 69 2.23 -4.33 -3.98
N LYS A 70 1.35 -5.32 -3.83
CA LYS A 70 0.38 -5.67 -4.86
C LYS A 70 -0.53 -4.48 -5.20
N HIS A 71 -1.02 -3.75 -4.20
CA HIS A 71 -1.82 -2.56 -4.40
C HIS A 71 -1.04 -1.49 -5.19
N LEU A 72 0.22 -1.24 -4.85
CA LEU A 72 1.06 -0.28 -5.56
C LEU A 72 1.27 -0.69 -7.02
N GLU A 73 1.54 -1.98 -7.27
CA GLU A 73 1.71 -2.52 -8.64
C GLU A 73 0.44 -2.38 -9.47
N GLU A 74 -0.72 -2.77 -8.92
CA GLU A 74 -2.02 -2.69 -9.59
C GLU A 74 -2.46 -1.24 -9.88
N HIS A 75 -1.96 -0.26 -9.08
CA HIS A 75 -2.28 1.16 -9.19
C HIS A 75 -1.12 1.99 -9.72
N THR A 76 -0.20 1.38 -10.45
CA THR A 76 0.88 2.06 -11.17
C THR A 76 0.81 1.69 -12.64
N VAL A 77 0.60 2.68 -13.50
CA VAL A 77 0.46 2.51 -14.94
C VAL A 77 1.53 3.28 -15.69
N GLU A 78 1.76 2.92 -16.96
CA GLU A 78 2.67 3.61 -17.86
C GLU A 78 1.90 4.49 -18.84
N ALA A 79 2.42 5.69 -19.13
CA ALA A 79 1.93 6.53 -20.22
C ALA A 79 3.08 6.89 -21.15
N ARG A 80 2.90 6.63 -22.43
CA ARG A 80 3.90 6.87 -23.48
C ARG A 80 3.62 8.12 -24.30
N ASN A 81 2.40 8.66 -24.18
CA ASN A 81 1.96 9.89 -24.83
C ASN A 81 1.01 10.67 -23.92
N TRP A 82 0.72 11.92 -24.34
CA TRP A 82 -0.06 12.85 -23.54
C TRP A 82 -1.52 12.43 -23.34
N ASP A 83 -2.14 11.77 -24.32
CA ASP A 83 -3.53 11.35 -24.22
C ASP A 83 -3.69 10.18 -23.25
N GLU A 84 -2.78 9.20 -23.28
CA GLU A 84 -2.72 8.13 -22.26
C GLU A 84 -2.50 8.71 -20.86
N PHE A 85 -1.57 9.67 -20.73
CA PHE A 85 -1.27 10.30 -19.45
C PHE A 85 -2.52 10.97 -18.87
N LYS A 86 -3.21 11.82 -19.64
CA LYS A 86 -4.44 12.46 -19.18
C LYS A 86 -5.52 11.46 -18.79
N ALA A 87 -5.75 10.44 -19.61
CA ALA A 87 -6.76 9.43 -19.37
C ALA A 87 -6.50 8.65 -18.05
N HIS A 88 -5.24 8.41 -17.71
CA HIS A 88 -4.89 7.77 -16.44
C HIS A 88 -5.04 8.72 -15.23
N ILE A 89 -4.58 9.97 -15.37
CA ILE A 89 -4.71 10.97 -14.31
C ILE A 89 -6.17 11.31 -14.00
N GLU A 90 -7.06 11.34 -14.99
CA GLU A 90 -8.49 11.58 -14.80
C GLU A 90 -9.17 10.48 -13.98
N LYS A 91 -8.73 9.23 -14.09
CA LYS A 91 -9.25 8.12 -13.27
C LYS A 91 -8.91 8.23 -11.81
N GLN A 92 -7.90 9.03 -11.43
CA GLN A 92 -7.38 9.21 -10.07
C GLN A 92 -6.99 7.90 -9.36
N ASP A 93 -6.49 6.92 -10.12
CA ASP A 93 -6.26 5.56 -9.63
C ASP A 93 -4.75 5.27 -9.56
N GLY A 94 -4.06 5.92 -8.61
CA GLY A 94 -2.67 5.65 -8.31
C GLY A 94 -1.64 6.53 -9.01
N PHE A 95 -0.57 5.92 -9.51
CA PHE A 95 0.57 6.59 -10.12
C PHE A 95 0.66 6.34 -11.62
N VAL A 96 1.17 7.33 -12.34
CA VAL A 96 1.51 7.23 -13.77
C VAL A 96 3.01 7.37 -13.94
N LYS A 97 3.68 6.35 -14.48
CA LYS A 97 5.06 6.43 -14.93
C LYS A 97 5.10 7.04 -16.32
N ALA A 98 5.90 8.09 -16.51
CA ALA A 98 6.07 8.71 -17.80
C ALA A 98 7.46 9.31 -17.96
N MET A 99 7.90 9.47 -19.22
CA MET A 99 9.16 10.11 -19.55
C MET A 99 9.02 11.63 -19.51
N TRP A 100 10.00 12.32 -18.91
CA TRP A 100 10.01 13.76 -18.72
C TRP A 100 11.33 14.40 -19.20
N CYS A 101 11.23 15.63 -19.75
CA CYS A 101 12.37 16.39 -20.27
C CYS A 101 13.27 17.01 -19.18
N GLY A 102 12.79 17.11 -17.94
CA GLY A 102 13.54 17.73 -16.84
C GLY A 102 13.42 19.25 -16.75
N GLU A 103 12.51 19.88 -17.53
CA GLU A 103 12.33 21.34 -17.55
C GLU A 103 11.19 21.73 -16.58
N THR A 104 11.44 22.73 -15.73
CA THR A 104 10.46 23.19 -14.70
C THR A 104 9.19 23.71 -15.36
N GLU A 105 9.30 24.46 -16.46
CA GLU A 105 8.15 24.99 -17.19
C GLU A 105 7.24 23.88 -17.72
N CYS A 106 7.81 22.72 -18.07
CA CYS A 106 7.04 21.57 -18.52
C CYS A 106 6.33 20.89 -17.35
N GLU A 107 6.94 20.83 -16.17
CA GLU A 107 6.31 20.30 -14.94
C GLU A 107 5.14 21.18 -14.51
N GLU A 108 5.31 22.50 -14.53
CA GLU A 108 4.25 23.47 -14.22
C GLU A 108 3.07 23.33 -15.19
N ALA A 109 3.34 23.22 -16.49
CA ALA A 109 2.30 23.01 -17.51
C ALA A 109 1.52 21.70 -17.28
N ILE A 110 2.20 20.59 -16.98
CA ILE A 110 1.56 19.31 -16.63
C ILE A 110 0.62 19.50 -15.45
N LYS A 111 1.08 20.18 -14.39
CA LYS A 111 0.29 20.47 -13.21
C LYS A 111 -0.93 21.32 -13.51
N ASP A 112 -0.76 22.38 -14.31
CA ASP A 112 -1.84 23.32 -14.63
C ASP A 112 -2.92 22.65 -15.51
N GLU A 113 -2.53 21.77 -16.43
CA GLU A 113 -3.47 21.07 -17.30
C GLU A 113 -4.17 19.88 -16.65
N THR A 114 -3.51 19.19 -15.68
CA THR A 114 -4.00 17.91 -15.17
C THR A 114 -4.13 17.84 -13.65
N THR A 115 -3.60 18.82 -12.91
CA THR A 115 -3.41 18.79 -11.45
C THR A 115 -2.45 17.69 -10.96
N ALA A 116 -1.84 16.91 -11.86
CA ALA A 116 -0.82 15.94 -11.50
C ALA A 116 0.52 16.63 -11.20
N THR A 117 1.24 16.11 -10.23
CA THR A 117 2.58 16.58 -9.86
C THR A 117 3.56 15.43 -9.88
N THR A 118 4.83 15.74 -10.09
CA THR A 118 5.92 14.78 -9.90
C THR A 118 5.97 14.28 -8.48
N ARG A 119 6.17 12.97 -8.28
CA ARG A 119 6.20 12.34 -6.96
C ARG A 119 7.56 11.72 -6.63
N CYS A 120 8.13 11.04 -7.60
CA CYS A 120 9.39 10.32 -7.43
C CYS A 120 10.11 10.18 -8.75
N MET A 121 11.43 10.36 -8.72
CA MET A 121 12.36 9.91 -9.75
C MET A 121 13.09 8.69 -9.18
N PRO A 122 12.76 7.46 -9.62
CA PRO A 122 13.41 6.28 -9.10
C PRO A 122 14.90 6.24 -9.49
N PHE A 123 15.70 5.58 -8.65
CA PHE A 123 17.13 5.38 -8.98
C PHE A 123 17.31 4.47 -10.19
N GLU A 124 16.49 3.43 -10.29
CA GLU A 124 16.42 2.56 -11.46
C GLU A 124 15.49 3.18 -12.48
N GLN A 125 16.05 3.51 -13.65
CA GLN A 125 15.34 4.21 -14.71
C GLN A 125 14.89 3.22 -15.77
N GLU A 126 13.63 3.27 -16.13
CA GLU A 126 13.04 2.54 -17.26
C GLU A 126 12.94 3.49 -18.47
N HIS A 127 13.20 2.96 -19.67
CA HIS A 127 13.04 3.72 -20.91
C HIS A 127 11.67 3.42 -21.53
N LEU A 128 10.71 4.32 -21.32
CA LEU A 128 9.35 4.17 -21.83
C LEU A 128 9.12 4.86 -23.18
N SER A 129 9.87 5.94 -23.46
CA SER A 129 9.77 6.75 -24.68
C SER A 129 11.01 7.62 -24.82
N ASP A 130 11.39 7.98 -26.07
CA ASP A 130 12.46 8.91 -26.36
C ASP A 130 12.09 10.37 -26.08
N VAL A 131 10.79 10.65 -25.97
CA VAL A 131 10.28 12.01 -25.83
C VAL A 131 9.50 12.20 -24.54
N CYS A 132 9.51 13.43 -24.07
CA CYS A 132 8.71 13.87 -22.93
C CYS A 132 7.22 13.68 -23.22
N VAL A 133 6.51 13.11 -22.26
CA VAL A 133 5.08 12.80 -22.37
C VAL A 133 4.21 14.03 -22.68
N HIS A 134 4.63 15.22 -22.26
CA HIS A 134 3.88 16.47 -22.47
C HIS A 134 4.40 17.26 -23.68
N CYS A 135 5.67 17.71 -23.63
CA CYS A 135 6.16 18.69 -24.59
C CYS A 135 6.84 18.11 -25.84
N GLY A 136 7.03 16.79 -25.94
CA GLY A 136 7.65 16.12 -27.06
C GLY A 136 9.17 16.36 -27.22
N LYS A 137 9.81 17.15 -26.35
CA LYS A 137 11.27 17.31 -26.35
C LYS A 137 11.95 16.00 -25.95
N PRO A 138 13.25 15.80 -26.26
CA PRO A 138 13.97 14.63 -25.79
C PRO A 138 13.80 14.39 -24.26
N ALA A 139 13.41 13.20 -23.90
CA ALA A 139 13.21 12.84 -22.52
C ALA A 139 14.55 12.58 -21.83
N LYS A 140 14.65 12.93 -20.55
CA LYS A 140 15.84 12.75 -19.74
C LYS A 140 15.66 11.72 -18.64
N LYS A 141 14.45 11.63 -18.09
CA LYS A 141 14.17 10.79 -16.91
C LYS A 141 12.75 10.22 -16.95
N MET A 142 12.60 9.02 -16.42
CA MET A 142 11.30 8.46 -16.07
C MET A 142 10.91 8.95 -14.68
N VAL A 143 9.67 9.41 -14.53
CA VAL A 143 9.13 10.01 -13.30
C VAL A 143 7.77 9.41 -13.00
N TYR A 144 7.48 9.23 -11.72
CA TYR A 144 6.14 8.92 -11.22
C TYR A 144 5.37 10.22 -11.02
N PHE A 145 4.20 10.29 -11.63
CA PHE A 145 3.24 11.37 -11.46
C PHE A 145 2.03 10.88 -10.68
N GLY A 146 1.39 11.78 -9.96
CA GLY A 146 0.17 11.48 -9.25
C GLY A 146 -0.63 12.73 -8.94
N LYS A 147 -1.95 12.59 -8.92
CA LYS A 147 -2.85 13.67 -8.53
C LYS A 147 -2.94 13.72 -7.01
N ALA A 148 -2.85 14.93 -6.44
CA ALA A 148 -3.21 15.16 -5.05
C ALA A 148 -4.73 15.35 -4.92
N TYR A 149 -5.24 15.13 -3.73
CA TYR A 149 -6.67 15.32 -3.41
C TYR A 149 -7.13 16.74 -3.70
#